data_39f0af7a267ef8162be6092690e05569
#
_entry.id   39f0af7a267ef8162be6092690e05569
#
_cell.length_a   1.000
_cell.length_b   1.000
_cell.length_c   1.000
_cell.angle_alpha   90.00
_cell.angle_beta   90.00
_cell.angle_gamma   90.00
#
_symmetry.space_group_name_H-M   'P 1'
#
loop_
_entity.id
_entity.type
_entity.pdbx_description
1 polymer ?
#
loop_
_entity_poly.entity_id
_entity_poly.type
_entity_poly.pdbx_seq_one_letter_code
_entity_poly.pdbx_strand_id
1 'polypeptide(L)'
;MNYTQTIRNYISERKGEFFEITYERKKYFHMIPDKTLMKVLNRLEVEGLLLSIAKGLYFINDGNEYSNNKLIEYYGLNDRGIATGYVLFNNLGLTDYKDDSVVIYTNELGIKSKTIGNIQLKKMDLVSFDHKTKSIITALELLEKGFNNIIDCDCIKTIVILEKCLLEYHDFLFEDIIRNHKYSNITILKLQEQLNRLLIPNNCVEIYLKIKHESQILF
;
A
#
# COMPACT_ATOMS: atom_id res chain seq x y z
N MET A 1 -17.85 -12.95 -28.94
CA MET A 1 -17.28 -11.80 -28.23
C MET A 1 -15.80 -11.65 -28.63
N ASN A 2 -15.36 -10.47 -29.06
CA ASN A 2 -13.97 -10.25 -29.50
C ASN A 2 -13.10 -9.85 -28.32
N TYR A 3 -12.58 -10.81 -27.58
CA TYR A 3 -11.76 -10.58 -26.38
C TYR A 3 -10.54 -9.69 -26.65
N THR A 4 -9.93 -9.83 -27.83
CA THR A 4 -8.78 -9.00 -28.23
C THR A 4 -9.15 -7.53 -28.26
N GLN A 5 -10.29 -7.20 -28.87
CA GLN A 5 -10.75 -5.82 -28.95
C GLN A 5 -11.14 -5.26 -27.59
N THR A 6 -11.79 -6.08 -26.73
CA THR A 6 -12.17 -5.68 -25.37
C THR A 6 -10.95 -5.31 -24.55
N ILE A 7 -9.89 -6.16 -24.55
CA ILE A 7 -8.67 -5.90 -23.79
C ILE A 7 -7.91 -4.70 -24.38
N ARG A 8 -7.87 -4.57 -25.71
CA ARG A 8 -7.22 -3.44 -26.39
C ARG A 8 -7.88 -2.10 -26.02
N ASN A 9 -9.20 -2.03 -26.04
CA ASN A 9 -9.93 -0.83 -25.65
C ASN A 9 -9.64 -0.47 -24.17
N TYR A 10 -9.68 -1.46 -23.28
CA TYR A 10 -9.37 -1.29 -21.87
C TYR A 10 -7.97 -0.67 -21.64
N ILE A 11 -6.96 -1.20 -22.35
CA ILE A 11 -5.58 -0.72 -22.28
C ILE A 11 -5.44 0.67 -22.91
N SER A 12 -6.11 0.95 -24.03
CA SER A 12 -6.01 2.25 -24.69
C SER A 12 -6.51 3.43 -23.85
N GLU A 13 -7.46 3.17 -22.97
CA GLU A 13 -8.04 4.15 -22.02
C GLU A 13 -7.18 4.39 -20.77
N ARG A 14 -6.16 3.53 -20.54
CA ARG A 14 -5.37 3.50 -19.29
C ARG A 14 -3.87 3.65 -19.49
N LYS A 15 -3.48 4.42 -20.49
CA LYS A 15 -2.07 4.70 -20.77
C LYS A 15 -1.37 5.31 -19.55
N GLY A 16 -0.18 4.81 -19.22
CA GLY A 16 0.58 5.22 -18.02
C GLY A 16 0.18 4.51 -16.74
N GLU A 17 -0.83 3.63 -16.77
CA GLU A 17 -1.23 2.80 -15.63
C GLU A 17 -0.53 1.43 -15.67
N PHE A 18 -0.76 0.63 -14.64
CA PHE A 18 -0.25 -0.74 -14.55
C PHE A 18 -1.36 -1.76 -14.71
N PHE A 19 -1.02 -2.90 -15.30
CA PHE A 19 -1.90 -4.03 -15.52
C PHE A 19 -1.34 -5.23 -14.75
N GLU A 20 -1.89 -5.54 -13.57
CA GLU A 20 -1.58 -6.76 -12.80
C GLU A 20 -2.57 -7.85 -13.19
N ILE A 21 -2.08 -8.93 -13.82
CA ILE A 21 -2.93 -9.95 -14.47
C ILE A 21 -3.97 -10.51 -13.50
N THR A 22 -3.56 -10.90 -12.29
CA THR A 22 -4.46 -11.59 -11.35
C THR A 22 -5.55 -10.66 -10.81
N TYR A 23 -5.20 -9.41 -10.53
CA TYR A 23 -6.15 -8.39 -10.10
C TYR A 23 -7.13 -8.03 -11.22
N GLU A 24 -6.62 -7.69 -12.41
CA GLU A 24 -7.40 -7.27 -13.56
C GLU A 24 -8.34 -8.39 -14.04
N ARG A 25 -7.83 -9.61 -14.05
CA ARG A 25 -8.64 -10.78 -14.39
C ARG A 25 -9.79 -10.96 -13.42
N LYS A 26 -9.55 -10.88 -12.12
CA LYS A 26 -10.58 -11.04 -11.10
C LYS A 26 -11.66 -9.96 -11.21
N LYS A 27 -11.26 -8.74 -11.51
CA LYS A 27 -12.14 -7.56 -11.48
C LYS A 27 -12.88 -7.34 -12.81
N TYR A 28 -12.19 -7.48 -13.94
CA TYR A 28 -12.72 -7.07 -15.25
C TYR A 28 -12.78 -8.18 -16.29
N PHE A 29 -11.90 -9.20 -16.20
CA PHE A 29 -11.71 -10.19 -17.25
C PHE A 29 -11.98 -11.63 -16.80
N HIS A 30 -12.80 -11.83 -15.75
CA HIS A 30 -13.11 -13.14 -15.18
C HIS A 30 -13.78 -14.08 -16.19
N MET A 31 -14.47 -13.56 -17.21
CA MET A 31 -15.11 -14.34 -18.29
C MET A 31 -14.12 -14.76 -19.40
N ILE A 32 -12.89 -14.24 -19.41
CA ILE A 32 -11.92 -14.58 -20.45
C ILE A 32 -11.07 -15.77 -19.98
N PRO A 33 -10.98 -16.85 -20.79
CA PRO A 33 -10.10 -17.99 -20.45
C PRO A 33 -8.64 -17.54 -20.34
N ASP A 34 -7.91 -18.08 -19.35
CA ASP A 34 -6.51 -17.72 -19.04
C ASP A 34 -5.59 -17.76 -20.24
N LYS A 35 -5.66 -18.88 -20.98
CA LYS A 35 -4.85 -19.05 -22.21
C LYS A 35 -5.14 -17.98 -23.24
N THR A 36 -6.40 -17.52 -23.35
CA THR A 36 -6.79 -16.47 -24.29
C THR A 36 -6.28 -15.11 -23.81
N LEU A 37 -6.46 -14.78 -22.52
CA LEU A 37 -5.95 -13.55 -21.93
C LEU A 37 -4.43 -13.44 -22.16
N MET A 38 -3.67 -14.48 -21.80
CA MET A 38 -2.22 -14.49 -21.98
C MET A 38 -1.78 -14.33 -23.44
N LYS A 39 -2.48 -14.98 -24.39
CA LYS A 39 -2.19 -14.81 -25.82
C LYS A 39 -2.41 -13.38 -26.30
N VAL A 40 -3.48 -12.72 -25.80
CA VAL A 40 -3.75 -11.32 -26.15
C VAL A 40 -2.71 -10.40 -25.53
N LEU A 41 -2.37 -10.57 -24.26
CA LEU A 41 -1.36 -9.74 -23.58
C LEU A 41 0.00 -9.86 -24.26
N ASN A 42 0.45 -11.08 -24.61
CA ASN A 42 1.71 -11.28 -25.33
C ASN A 42 1.70 -10.57 -26.71
N ARG A 43 0.56 -10.58 -27.41
CA ARG A 43 0.45 -9.85 -28.67
C ARG A 43 0.56 -8.34 -28.47
N LEU A 44 -0.11 -7.80 -27.46
CA LEU A 44 -0.06 -6.37 -27.11
C LEU A 44 1.33 -5.94 -26.64
N GLU A 45 2.07 -6.83 -26.00
CA GLU A 45 3.48 -6.63 -25.64
C GLU A 45 4.37 -6.57 -26.92
N VAL A 46 4.20 -7.49 -27.85
CA VAL A 46 4.92 -7.47 -29.16
C VAL A 46 4.58 -6.20 -29.95
N GLU A 47 3.35 -5.72 -29.87
CA GLU A 47 2.92 -4.45 -30.50
C GLU A 47 3.44 -3.20 -29.77
N GLY A 48 4.13 -3.36 -28.62
CA GLY A 48 4.67 -2.25 -27.83
C GLY A 48 3.62 -1.46 -27.03
N LEU A 49 2.39 -1.97 -26.93
CA LEU A 49 1.32 -1.34 -26.12
C LEU A 49 1.46 -1.68 -24.63
N LEU A 50 2.12 -2.78 -24.31
CA LEU A 50 2.45 -3.20 -22.96
C LEU A 50 3.96 -3.40 -22.82
N LEU A 51 4.50 -3.03 -21.66
CA LEU A 51 5.88 -3.30 -21.28
C LEU A 51 5.88 -4.25 -20.08
N SER A 52 6.48 -5.42 -20.18
CA SER A 52 6.62 -6.36 -19.08
C SER A 52 7.60 -5.82 -18.04
N ILE A 53 7.13 -5.58 -16.83
CA ILE A 53 7.93 -5.02 -15.72
C ILE A 53 8.37 -6.13 -14.77
N ALA A 54 7.46 -7.07 -14.51
CA ALA A 54 7.72 -8.27 -13.72
C ALA A 54 6.73 -9.35 -14.13
N LYS A 55 6.95 -10.59 -13.69
CA LYS A 55 6.03 -11.69 -13.98
C LYS A 55 4.58 -11.32 -13.63
N GLY A 56 3.73 -11.20 -14.65
CA GLY A 56 2.31 -10.87 -14.50
C GLY A 56 2.01 -9.42 -14.15
N LEU A 57 2.97 -8.52 -14.33
CA LEU A 57 2.80 -7.07 -14.19
C LEU A 57 3.33 -6.37 -15.43
N TYR A 58 2.47 -5.60 -16.06
CA TYR A 58 2.79 -4.79 -17.24
C TYR A 58 2.56 -3.32 -16.94
N PHE A 59 3.37 -2.46 -17.54
CA PHE A 59 3.11 -1.04 -17.69
C PHE A 59 2.40 -0.81 -19.02
N ILE A 60 1.31 -0.07 -19.00
CA ILE A 60 0.56 0.30 -20.22
C ILE A 60 1.30 1.48 -20.84
N ASN A 61 1.92 1.24 -21.98
CA ASN A 61 2.82 2.20 -22.63
C ASN A 61 2.09 3.50 -22.99
N ASP A 62 2.59 4.61 -22.45
CA ASP A 62 2.11 5.97 -22.70
C ASP A 62 3.01 6.76 -23.67
N GLY A 63 4.04 6.10 -24.23
CA GLY A 63 5.06 6.71 -25.09
C GLY A 63 6.24 7.30 -24.32
N ASN A 64 6.21 7.31 -23.00
CA ASN A 64 7.31 7.75 -22.15
C ASN A 64 8.09 6.55 -21.59
N GLU A 65 9.35 6.78 -21.24
CA GLU A 65 10.17 5.75 -20.60
C GLU A 65 9.58 5.33 -19.26
N TYR A 66 9.58 4.02 -18.99
CA TYR A 66 9.21 3.47 -17.67
C TYR A 66 10.28 3.82 -16.64
N SER A 67 9.84 4.19 -15.45
CA SER A 67 10.70 4.34 -14.27
C SER A 67 10.02 3.78 -13.02
N ASN A 68 10.83 3.38 -12.04
CA ASN A 68 10.32 2.94 -10.73
C ASN A 68 9.49 4.02 -10.01
N ASN A 69 9.75 5.29 -10.27
CA ASN A 69 8.95 6.39 -9.70
C ASN A 69 7.50 6.31 -10.16
N LYS A 70 7.22 5.98 -11.44
CA LYS A 70 5.85 5.79 -11.92
C LYS A 70 5.11 4.70 -11.14
N LEU A 71 5.82 3.62 -10.77
CA LEU A 71 5.25 2.53 -9.97
C LEU A 71 4.93 2.98 -8.54
N ILE A 72 5.83 3.76 -7.92
CA ILE A 72 5.62 4.31 -6.59
C ILE A 72 4.45 5.30 -6.60
N GLU A 73 4.38 6.17 -7.58
CA GLU A 73 3.29 7.13 -7.76
C GLU A 73 1.95 6.41 -7.95
N TYR A 74 1.89 5.42 -8.84
CA TYR A 74 0.66 4.71 -9.15
C TYR A 74 0.10 3.94 -7.96
N TYR A 75 0.93 3.12 -7.28
CA TYR A 75 0.46 2.26 -6.21
C TYR A 75 0.55 2.90 -4.81
N GLY A 76 1.44 3.88 -4.60
CA GLY A 76 1.80 4.35 -3.27
C GLY A 76 1.34 5.77 -2.93
N LEU A 77 1.09 6.63 -3.90
CA LEU A 77 0.75 8.04 -3.63
C LEU A 77 -0.72 8.39 -3.90
N ASN A 78 -1.42 7.59 -4.69
CA ASN A 78 -2.84 7.75 -5.00
C ASN A 78 -3.73 6.92 -4.05
N ASP A 79 -5.06 7.01 -4.18
CA ASP A 79 -6.02 6.24 -3.37
C ASP A 79 -5.99 4.72 -3.62
N ARG A 80 -4.98 4.24 -4.36
CA ARG A 80 -4.71 2.83 -4.61
C ARG A 80 -3.88 2.17 -3.52
N GLY A 81 -3.16 2.96 -2.72
CA GLY A 81 -2.27 2.43 -1.69
C GLY A 81 -1.48 3.49 -0.95
N ILE A 82 -0.47 3.06 -0.24
CA ILE A 82 0.46 3.91 0.51
C ILE A 82 1.88 3.36 0.45
N ALA A 83 2.85 4.19 0.04
CA ALA A 83 4.26 3.89 0.22
C ALA A 83 4.65 4.13 1.69
N THR A 84 5.44 3.22 2.27
CA THR A 84 5.86 3.26 3.68
C THR A 84 7.38 3.42 3.82
N GLY A 85 7.87 3.40 5.05
CA GLY A 85 9.29 3.60 5.32
C GLY A 85 9.78 5.00 4.94
N TYR A 86 11.02 5.09 4.46
CA TYR A 86 11.63 6.40 4.17
C TYR A 86 10.94 7.16 3.03
N VAL A 87 10.28 6.50 2.08
CA VAL A 87 9.47 7.19 1.07
C VAL A 87 8.33 7.97 1.73
N LEU A 88 7.64 7.37 2.71
CA LEU A 88 6.62 8.06 3.48
C LEU A 88 7.20 9.23 4.27
N PHE A 89 8.30 9.00 4.99
CA PHE A 89 8.93 10.01 5.84
C PHE A 89 9.46 11.21 5.04
N ASN A 90 10.02 10.96 3.85
CA ASN A 90 10.45 12.01 2.92
C ASN A 90 9.27 12.83 2.38
N ASN A 91 8.18 12.15 1.99
CA ASN A 91 6.98 12.83 1.51
C ASN A 91 6.33 13.71 2.60
N LEU A 92 6.49 13.34 3.86
CA LEU A 92 6.08 14.15 5.01
C LEU A 92 7.11 15.24 5.36
N GLY A 93 8.29 15.21 4.72
CA GLY A 93 9.41 16.12 4.98
C GLY A 93 9.98 15.96 6.38
N LEU A 94 10.01 14.72 6.90
CA LEU A 94 10.59 14.40 8.21
C LEU A 94 12.08 14.13 8.15
N THR A 95 12.59 13.76 6.99
CA THR A 95 13.99 13.45 6.73
C THR A 95 14.28 13.61 5.24
N ASP A 96 15.54 13.87 4.90
CA ASP A 96 16.04 13.83 3.52
C ASP A 96 16.79 12.52 3.20
N TYR A 97 16.93 11.64 4.19
CA TYR A 97 17.56 10.33 4.00
C TYR A 97 16.79 9.47 3.02
N LYS A 98 17.48 8.87 2.05
CA LYS A 98 16.89 7.97 1.05
C LYS A 98 17.31 6.53 1.35
N ASP A 99 16.33 5.67 1.49
CA ASP A 99 16.53 4.22 1.54
C ASP A 99 16.34 3.66 0.13
N ASP A 100 17.14 2.68 -0.24
CA ASP A 100 17.00 2.01 -1.53
C ASP A 100 15.76 1.09 -1.56
N SER A 101 15.30 0.61 -0.41
CA SER A 101 14.15 -0.28 -0.32
C SER A 101 12.84 0.50 -0.17
N VAL A 102 11.85 0.13 -0.98
CA VAL A 102 10.51 0.73 -0.96
C VAL A 102 9.46 -0.34 -0.72
N VAL A 103 8.64 -0.17 0.30
CA VAL A 103 7.47 -1.02 0.56
C VAL A 103 6.20 -0.22 0.28
N ILE A 104 5.28 -0.82 -0.48
CA ILE A 104 4.00 -0.21 -0.84
C ILE A 104 2.88 -1.16 -0.47
N TYR A 105 1.94 -0.72 0.35
CA TYR A 105 0.68 -1.41 0.59
C TYR A 105 -0.36 -0.95 -0.42
N THR A 106 -1.06 -1.90 -1.05
CA THR A 106 -2.11 -1.61 -2.05
C THR A 106 -3.17 -2.70 -2.07
N ASN A 107 -4.41 -2.33 -2.41
CA ASN A 107 -5.49 -3.28 -2.64
C ASN A 107 -5.56 -3.77 -4.10
N GLU A 108 -4.73 -3.25 -5.00
CA GLU A 108 -4.72 -3.57 -6.44
C GLU A 108 -3.75 -4.72 -6.81
N LEU A 109 -3.54 -5.67 -5.90
CA LEU A 109 -2.80 -6.89 -6.17
C LEU A 109 -3.71 -8.11 -6.09
N GLY A 110 -3.60 -9.01 -7.05
CA GLY A 110 -4.27 -10.31 -7.03
C GLY A 110 -3.56 -11.37 -6.17
N ILE A 111 -2.31 -11.10 -5.76
CA ILE A 111 -1.44 -11.97 -4.95
C ILE A 111 -0.98 -11.25 -3.68
N LYS A 112 -0.47 -11.98 -2.69
CA LYS A 112 -0.06 -11.40 -1.39
C LYS A 112 1.04 -10.36 -1.49
N SER A 113 2.03 -10.59 -2.36
CA SER A 113 3.13 -9.65 -2.55
C SER A 113 3.83 -9.85 -3.89
N LYS A 114 4.50 -8.81 -4.37
CA LYS A 114 5.30 -8.82 -5.60
C LYS A 114 6.52 -7.92 -5.41
N THR A 115 7.70 -8.42 -5.80
CA THR A 115 8.95 -7.64 -5.74
C THR A 115 9.37 -7.24 -7.15
N ILE A 116 9.70 -5.97 -7.34
CA ILE A 116 10.16 -5.38 -8.61
C ILE A 116 11.42 -4.56 -8.28
N GLY A 117 12.60 -5.11 -8.60
CA GLY A 117 13.86 -4.49 -8.16
C GLY A 117 13.90 -4.31 -6.65
N ASN A 118 14.03 -3.09 -6.21
CA ASN A 118 14.05 -2.67 -4.80
C ASN A 118 12.67 -2.30 -4.23
N ILE A 119 11.60 -2.44 -5.03
CA ILE A 119 10.23 -2.12 -4.61
C ILE A 119 9.48 -3.42 -4.27
N GLN A 120 8.88 -3.47 -3.10
CA GLN A 120 8.00 -4.54 -2.66
C GLN A 120 6.55 -4.05 -2.56
N LEU A 121 5.70 -4.51 -3.47
CA LEU A 121 4.25 -4.34 -3.37
C LEU A 121 3.69 -5.41 -2.43
N LYS A 122 2.90 -5.01 -1.46
CA LYS A 122 2.19 -5.90 -0.52
C LYS A 122 0.70 -5.64 -0.61
N LYS A 123 -0.05 -6.72 -0.76
CA LYS A 123 -1.51 -6.64 -0.75
C LYS A 123 -2.01 -6.29 0.65
N MET A 124 -2.89 -5.31 0.72
CA MET A 124 -3.60 -4.91 1.92
C MET A 124 -5.05 -4.65 1.51
N ASP A 125 -5.94 -5.63 1.76
CA ASP A 125 -7.33 -5.60 1.32
C ASP A 125 -8.18 -4.67 2.21
N LEU A 126 -7.88 -3.37 2.21
CA LEU A 126 -8.63 -2.35 2.93
C LEU A 126 -9.87 -1.92 2.14
N VAL A 127 -10.85 -1.38 2.84
CA VAL A 127 -12.04 -0.78 2.22
C VAL A 127 -11.65 0.38 1.29
N SER A 128 -10.72 1.23 1.74
CA SER A 128 -10.16 2.34 0.94
C SER A 128 -8.78 2.74 1.47
N PHE A 129 -7.99 3.40 0.60
CA PHE A 129 -6.79 4.14 0.99
C PHE A 129 -7.06 5.64 0.98
N ASP A 130 -8.19 6.07 1.57
CA ASP A 130 -8.51 7.47 1.71
C ASP A 130 -7.58 8.19 2.72
N HIS A 131 -7.77 9.49 2.87
CA HIS A 131 -6.94 10.31 3.76
C HIS A 131 -6.91 9.77 5.21
N LYS A 132 -8.06 9.36 5.75
CA LYS A 132 -8.15 8.87 7.15
C LYS A 132 -7.40 7.56 7.34
N THR A 133 -7.63 6.61 6.44
CA THR A 133 -6.92 5.31 6.44
C THR A 133 -5.41 5.52 6.34
N LYS A 134 -4.96 6.37 5.43
CA LYS A 134 -3.53 6.70 5.28
C LYS A 134 -2.97 7.40 6.52
N SER A 135 -3.73 8.25 7.17
CA SER A 135 -3.34 8.91 8.42
C SER A 135 -3.07 7.87 9.52
N ILE A 136 -3.95 6.89 9.70
CA ILE A 136 -3.75 5.85 10.72
C ILE A 136 -2.56 4.95 10.37
N ILE A 137 -2.41 4.54 9.11
CA ILE A 137 -1.21 3.79 8.68
C ILE A 137 0.04 4.61 8.95
N THR A 138 0.05 5.90 8.62
CA THR A 138 1.18 6.81 8.88
C THR A 138 1.53 6.86 10.35
N ALA A 139 0.54 7.01 11.24
CA ALA A 139 0.76 7.00 12.69
C ALA A 139 1.39 5.68 13.15
N LEU A 140 0.88 4.54 12.67
CA LEU A 140 1.41 3.22 13.00
C LEU A 140 2.85 3.03 12.49
N GLU A 141 3.17 3.45 11.27
CA GLU A 141 4.52 3.38 10.70
C GLU A 141 5.53 4.27 11.48
N LEU A 142 5.11 5.47 11.90
CA LEU A 142 5.94 6.35 12.74
C LEU A 142 6.21 5.73 14.13
N LEU A 143 5.19 5.13 14.74
CA LEU A 143 5.30 4.46 16.05
C LEU A 143 6.12 3.17 15.96
N GLU A 144 5.97 2.39 14.88
CA GLU A 144 6.72 1.15 14.64
C GLU A 144 8.21 1.45 14.43
N LYS A 145 8.55 2.43 13.60
CA LYS A 145 9.94 2.84 13.38
C LYS A 145 10.56 3.45 14.64
N GLY A 146 9.78 4.28 15.35
CA GLY A 146 10.25 5.09 16.47
C GLY A 146 11.08 6.29 16.00
N PHE A 147 10.84 7.45 16.57
CA PHE A 147 11.43 8.73 16.11
C PHE A 147 12.95 8.72 16.12
N ASN A 148 13.56 8.14 17.16
CA ASN A 148 15.02 8.06 17.29
C ASN A 148 15.69 7.13 16.28
N ASN A 149 14.92 6.32 15.56
CA ASN A 149 15.43 5.39 14.55
C ASN A 149 15.23 5.90 13.13
N ILE A 150 14.63 7.08 12.96
CA ILE A 150 14.52 7.76 11.67
C ILE A 150 15.79 8.63 11.53
N ILE A 151 16.61 8.34 10.53
CA ILE A 151 17.87 9.05 10.28
C ILE A 151 17.56 10.51 9.93
N ASP A 152 18.30 11.45 10.52
CA ASP A 152 18.15 12.90 10.32
C ASP A 152 16.72 13.41 10.51
N CYS A 153 16.04 12.87 11.52
CA CYS A 153 14.63 13.12 11.79
C CYS A 153 14.37 14.50 12.38
N ASP A 154 13.43 15.24 11.81
CA ASP A 154 12.82 16.39 12.48
C ASP A 154 11.80 15.89 13.53
N CYS A 155 12.28 15.69 14.76
CA CYS A 155 11.47 15.14 15.86
C CYS A 155 10.27 16.02 16.20
N ILE A 156 10.39 17.35 16.15
CA ILE A 156 9.27 18.26 16.48
C ILE A 156 8.18 18.13 15.43
N LYS A 157 8.56 18.17 14.16
CA LYS A 157 7.63 17.99 13.04
C LYS A 157 6.98 16.62 13.07
N THR A 158 7.74 15.57 13.44
CA THR A 158 7.22 14.20 13.55
C THR A 158 6.12 14.11 14.60
N ILE A 159 6.30 14.72 15.78
CA ILE A 159 5.26 14.74 16.82
C ILE A 159 4.00 15.44 16.31
N VAL A 160 4.15 16.60 15.68
CA VAL A 160 3.00 17.37 15.12
C VAL A 160 2.25 16.55 14.06
N ILE A 161 2.97 15.85 13.17
CA ILE A 161 2.36 15.00 12.16
C ILE A 161 1.67 13.79 12.79
N LEU A 162 2.30 13.14 13.77
CA LEU A 162 1.69 12.03 14.49
C LEU A 162 0.36 12.45 15.13
N GLU A 163 0.35 13.58 15.85
CA GLU A 163 -0.88 14.09 16.48
C GLU A 163 -1.98 14.37 15.46
N LYS A 164 -1.64 15.03 14.34
CA LYS A 164 -2.60 15.26 13.24
C LYS A 164 -3.17 13.95 12.69
N CYS A 165 -2.33 12.93 12.50
CA CYS A 165 -2.77 11.62 12.03
C CYS A 165 -3.71 10.94 13.04
N LEU A 166 -3.41 11.05 14.34
CA LEU A 166 -4.21 10.44 15.41
C LEU A 166 -5.58 11.10 15.58
N LEU A 167 -5.74 12.39 15.23
CA LEU A 167 -7.05 13.05 15.23
C LEU A 167 -8.04 12.44 14.21
N GLU A 168 -7.54 11.73 13.19
CA GLU A 168 -8.35 10.99 12.23
C GLU A 168 -8.65 9.54 12.67
N TYR A 169 -8.28 9.17 13.91
CA TYR A 169 -8.46 7.82 14.41
C TYR A 169 -9.94 7.45 14.53
N HIS A 170 -10.26 6.24 14.07
CA HIS A 170 -11.54 5.56 14.27
C HIS A 170 -11.29 4.06 14.49
N ASP A 171 -11.96 3.46 15.46
CA ASP A 171 -11.87 2.03 15.78
C ASP A 171 -12.05 1.12 14.55
N PHE A 172 -13.00 1.45 13.68
CA PHE A 172 -13.24 0.69 12.44
C PHE A 172 -12.01 0.68 11.51
N LEU A 173 -11.33 1.81 11.33
CA LEU A 173 -10.13 1.88 10.49
C LEU A 173 -8.98 1.09 11.10
N PHE A 174 -8.81 1.17 12.42
CA PHE A 174 -7.80 0.38 13.11
C PHE A 174 -8.05 -1.11 12.93
N GLU A 175 -9.28 -1.60 13.13
CA GLU A 175 -9.64 -3.00 12.91
C GLU A 175 -9.36 -3.46 11.48
N ASP A 176 -9.73 -2.67 10.47
CA ASP A 176 -9.50 -3.01 9.07
C ASP A 176 -7.99 -3.12 8.78
N ILE A 177 -7.19 -2.18 9.29
CA ILE A 177 -5.74 -2.18 9.12
C ILE A 177 -5.09 -3.41 9.77
N ILE A 178 -5.39 -3.71 11.05
CA ILE A 178 -4.72 -4.80 11.77
C ILE A 178 -5.15 -6.21 11.31
N ARG A 179 -6.32 -6.36 10.68
CA ARG A 179 -6.71 -7.60 10.00
C ARG A 179 -5.81 -7.90 8.80
N ASN A 180 -5.32 -6.89 8.14
CA ASN A 180 -4.53 -6.96 6.91
C ASN A 180 -3.03 -6.90 7.16
N HIS A 181 -2.60 -6.18 8.21
CA HIS A 181 -1.20 -6.02 8.56
C HIS A 181 -0.97 -6.14 10.07
N LYS A 182 0.12 -6.82 10.45
CA LYS A 182 0.49 -7.01 11.87
C LYS A 182 1.59 -6.03 12.22
N TYR A 183 1.30 -5.14 13.16
CA TYR A 183 2.28 -4.32 13.84
C TYR A 183 2.76 -4.99 15.13
N SER A 184 3.91 -4.57 15.66
CA SER A 184 4.42 -5.06 16.93
C SER A 184 3.50 -4.68 18.11
N ASN A 185 3.45 -5.51 19.14
CA ASN A 185 2.67 -5.19 20.35
C ASN A 185 3.12 -3.86 20.97
N ILE A 186 4.42 -3.55 20.89
CA ILE A 186 4.98 -2.28 21.38
C ILE A 186 4.38 -1.09 20.62
N THR A 187 4.21 -1.22 19.29
CA THR A 187 3.58 -0.17 18.48
C THR A 187 2.15 0.07 18.87
N ILE A 188 1.39 -1.00 19.11
CA ILE A 188 -0.02 -0.87 19.50
C ILE A 188 -0.14 -0.29 20.93
N LEU A 189 0.75 -0.63 21.85
CA LEU A 189 0.82 0.00 23.16
C LEU A 189 1.12 1.50 23.07
N LYS A 190 2.11 1.89 22.25
CA LYS A 190 2.42 3.30 21.98
C LYS A 190 1.23 4.03 21.34
N LEU A 191 0.52 3.38 20.40
CA LEU A 191 -0.69 3.94 19.83
C LEU A 191 -1.73 4.24 20.90
N GLN A 192 -2.00 3.27 21.79
CA GLN A 192 -2.93 3.45 22.90
C GLN A 192 -2.54 4.61 23.83
N GLU A 193 -1.26 4.69 24.21
CA GLU A 193 -0.75 5.80 25.04
C GLU A 193 -1.00 7.16 24.40
N GLN A 194 -0.72 7.29 23.10
CA GLN A 194 -0.91 8.56 22.39
C GLN A 194 -2.41 8.91 22.25
N LEU A 195 -3.27 7.94 21.94
CA LEU A 195 -4.72 8.15 21.85
C LEU A 195 -5.28 8.58 23.19
N ASN A 196 -4.87 7.92 24.29
CA ASN A 196 -5.28 8.28 25.66
C ASN A 196 -4.81 9.69 26.03
N ARG A 197 -3.57 10.06 25.69
CA ARG A 197 -3.04 11.41 25.92
C ARG A 197 -3.86 12.49 25.19
N LEU A 198 -4.36 12.18 24.02
CA LEU A 198 -5.22 13.07 23.22
C LEU A 198 -6.71 12.96 23.57
N LEU A 199 -7.07 12.13 24.57
CA LEU A 199 -8.46 11.86 24.96
C LEU A 199 -9.32 11.31 23.81
N ILE A 200 -8.73 10.56 22.90
CA ILE A 200 -9.41 9.91 21.77
C ILE A 200 -9.87 8.51 22.20
N PRO A 201 -11.19 8.20 22.11
CA PRO A 201 -11.70 6.87 22.40
C PRO A 201 -11.04 5.80 21.52
N ASN A 202 -10.62 4.66 22.10
CA ASN A 202 -9.85 3.63 21.41
C ASN A 202 -10.18 2.22 21.91
N ASN A 203 -11.46 1.89 21.99
CA ASN A 203 -11.94 0.62 22.53
C ASN A 203 -11.39 -0.60 21.78
N CYS A 204 -11.26 -0.52 20.47
CA CYS A 204 -10.74 -1.63 19.66
C CYS A 204 -9.25 -1.89 19.94
N VAL A 205 -8.45 -0.86 20.23
CA VAL A 205 -7.05 -1.01 20.64
C VAL A 205 -6.97 -1.72 22.00
N GLU A 206 -7.79 -1.31 22.97
CA GLU A 206 -7.84 -1.96 24.29
C GLU A 206 -8.21 -3.45 24.19
N ILE A 207 -9.25 -3.77 23.44
CA ILE A 207 -9.69 -5.15 23.23
C ILE A 207 -8.59 -5.97 22.54
N TYR A 208 -7.96 -5.42 21.50
CA TYR A 208 -6.87 -6.08 20.80
C TYR A 208 -5.71 -6.44 21.73
N LEU A 209 -5.28 -5.50 22.58
CA LEU A 209 -4.19 -5.72 23.53
C LEU A 209 -4.56 -6.75 24.62
N LYS A 210 -5.79 -6.75 25.12
CA LYS A 210 -6.28 -7.75 26.08
C LYS A 210 -6.24 -9.16 25.49
N ILE A 211 -6.77 -9.36 24.28
CA ILE A 211 -6.75 -10.65 23.58
C ILE A 211 -5.31 -11.13 23.36
N LYS A 212 -4.39 -10.23 22.98
CA LYS A 212 -2.98 -10.58 22.78
C LYS A 212 -2.28 -10.98 24.07
N HIS A 213 -2.56 -10.28 25.16
CA HIS A 213 -2.01 -10.61 26.48
C HIS A 213 -2.50 -11.99 26.96
N GLU A 214 -3.79 -12.27 26.86
CA GLU A 214 -4.37 -13.56 27.24
C GLU A 214 -3.80 -14.71 26.38
N SER A 215 -3.57 -14.49 25.09
CA SER A 215 -2.98 -15.49 24.19
C SER A 215 -1.51 -15.81 24.53
N GLN A 216 -0.78 -14.90 25.19
CA GLN A 216 0.62 -15.11 25.61
C GLN A 216 0.73 -15.85 26.96
N ILE A 217 -0.32 -15.85 27.78
CA ILE A 217 -0.34 -16.54 29.09
C ILE A 217 -0.66 -18.04 28.92
N LEU A 218 -1.26 -18.43 27.78
CA LEU A 218 -1.70 -19.80 27.52
C LEU A 218 -0.62 -20.70 26.86
N PHE A 219 0.59 -20.18 26.66
CA PHE A 219 1.77 -20.90 26.15
C PHE A 219 3.00 -20.66 27.05
#